data_8c9e03d61a5451bc2b7e0a22a20b4bcd
#
_entry.id   8c9e03d61a5451bc2b7e0a22a20b4bcd
#
_cell.length_a   1.000
_cell.length_b   1.000
_cell.length_c   1.000
_cell.angle_alpha   90.00
_cell.angle_beta   90.00
_cell.angle_gamma   90.00
#
_symmetry.space_group_name_H-M   'P 1'
#
loop_
_entity.id
_entity.type
_entity.pdbx_description
1 polymer ?
#
loop_
_entity_poly.entity_id
_entity_poly.type
_entity_poly.pdbx_seq_one_letter_code
_entity_poly.pdbx_strand_id
1 'polypeptide(L)'
;GLKIEDVERTMALNFFELFGIGDQAKTGVVSYKIRNSLYLNLTQRCTADCVFCTRLTKPVVQGYNLKLDREPTAKEVWESIDDPKKYDEVVFCGFGEPTLRLDVIKEVAKKIKDSGGRVRLNTNGHGNVINKRNILPELSGLIDEVSVSLNADSSEAYDEICQPLPMFRNGIYEKIKEFIEEAKKHIPEVQASIVTHQRGVDETRCKDIAGKDFGVKYRARRYNIVG
;
A
#
# COMPACT_ATOMS: atom_id res chain seq x y z
N GLY A 1 -16.41 13.34 0.77
CA GLY A 1 -17.57 12.46 0.97
C GLY A 1 -17.42 11.20 0.13
N LEU A 2 -18.14 10.13 0.47
CA LEU A 2 -18.22 8.93 -0.35
C LEU A 2 -18.92 9.26 -1.67
N LYS A 3 -18.44 8.72 -2.78
CA LYS A 3 -19.15 8.79 -4.06
C LYS A 3 -20.32 7.81 -4.06
N ILE A 4 -21.37 8.13 -4.79
CA ILE A 4 -22.56 7.25 -4.91
C ILE A 4 -22.16 5.85 -5.38
N GLU A 5 -21.27 5.75 -6.36
CA GLU A 5 -20.76 4.50 -6.92
C GLU A 5 -20.04 3.61 -5.86
N ASP A 6 -19.35 4.23 -4.90
CA ASP A 6 -18.69 3.50 -3.79
C ASP A 6 -19.72 2.97 -2.81
N VAL A 7 -20.79 3.73 -2.57
CA VAL A 7 -21.92 3.30 -1.72
C VAL A 7 -22.67 2.14 -2.38
N GLU A 8 -23.04 2.27 -3.66
CA GLU A 8 -23.74 1.23 -4.44
C GLU A 8 -22.95 -0.08 -4.45
N ARG A 9 -21.63 -0.01 -4.75
CA ARG A 9 -20.77 -1.20 -4.76
C ARG A 9 -20.68 -1.87 -3.39
N THR A 10 -20.55 -1.07 -2.32
CA THR A 10 -20.49 -1.60 -0.95
C THR A 10 -21.82 -2.21 -0.53
N MET A 11 -22.94 -1.58 -0.90
CA MET A 11 -24.28 -2.11 -0.63
C MET A 11 -24.53 -3.42 -1.39
N ALA A 12 -24.16 -3.49 -2.67
CA ALA A 12 -24.30 -4.70 -3.49
C ALA A 12 -23.48 -5.85 -2.89
N LEU A 13 -22.25 -5.59 -2.42
CA LEU A 13 -21.42 -6.59 -1.75
C LEU A 13 -22.07 -7.07 -0.43
N ASN A 14 -22.49 -6.14 0.42
CA ASN A 14 -23.14 -6.49 1.68
C ASN A 14 -24.42 -7.29 1.44
N PHE A 15 -25.20 -6.95 0.41
CA PHE A 15 -26.40 -7.68 0.03
C PHE A 15 -26.05 -9.11 -0.44
N PHE A 16 -25.01 -9.27 -1.26
CA PHE A 16 -24.53 -10.58 -1.67
C PHE A 16 -24.07 -11.43 -0.47
N GLU A 17 -23.31 -10.82 0.46
CA GLU A 17 -22.82 -11.52 1.66
C GLU A 17 -23.97 -11.99 2.58
N LEU A 18 -25.03 -11.18 2.71
CA LEU A 18 -26.16 -11.50 3.58
C LEU A 18 -27.16 -12.49 2.97
N PHE A 19 -27.40 -12.39 1.67
CA PHE A 19 -28.49 -13.09 1.00
C PHE A 19 -28.05 -14.07 -0.08
N GLY A 20 -26.78 -14.07 -0.46
CA GLY A 20 -26.25 -14.90 -1.55
C GLY A 20 -26.78 -14.52 -2.94
N ILE A 21 -27.36 -13.32 -3.09
CA ILE A 21 -27.99 -12.83 -4.32
C ILE A 21 -27.12 -11.73 -4.94
N GLY A 22 -26.78 -11.88 -6.22
CA GLY A 22 -25.94 -10.96 -6.99
C GLY A 22 -24.64 -11.62 -7.44
N ASP A 23 -23.85 -10.89 -8.24
CA ASP A 23 -22.55 -11.35 -8.71
C ASP A 23 -21.42 -10.77 -7.85
N GLN A 24 -20.65 -11.66 -7.25
CA GLN A 24 -19.35 -11.28 -6.73
C GLN A 24 -18.30 -11.49 -7.85
N ALA A 25 -17.49 -10.48 -8.13
CA ALA A 25 -16.38 -10.65 -9.04
C ALA A 25 -15.52 -11.83 -8.56
N LYS A 26 -15.50 -12.93 -9.33
CA LYS A 26 -14.78 -14.17 -8.97
C LYS A 26 -13.28 -13.95 -8.98
N THR A 27 -12.80 -13.10 -9.89
CA THR A 27 -11.39 -12.73 -10.07
C THR A 27 -11.07 -11.37 -9.44
N GLY A 28 -9.90 -11.27 -8.86
CA GLY A 28 -9.44 -10.01 -8.28
C GLY A 28 -9.08 -8.98 -9.35
N VAL A 29 -9.37 -7.71 -9.05
CA VAL A 29 -9.06 -6.60 -9.96
C VAL A 29 -7.59 -6.19 -9.87
N VAL A 30 -6.99 -5.85 -11.01
CA VAL A 30 -5.61 -5.32 -11.10
C VAL A 30 -5.58 -3.83 -10.76
N SER A 31 -6.59 -3.08 -11.18
CA SER A 31 -6.73 -1.68 -10.82
C SER A 31 -8.09 -1.39 -10.21
N TYR A 32 -8.14 -0.45 -9.27
CA TYR A 32 -9.38 -0.05 -8.60
C TYR A 32 -9.31 1.42 -8.18
N LYS A 33 -10.46 2.08 -8.15
CA LYS A 33 -10.54 3.50 -7.87
C LYS A 33 -11.03 3.74 -6.44
N ILE A 34 -10.30 4.59 -5.72
CA ILE A 34 -10.75 5.14 -4.44
C ILE A 34 -10.71 6.66 -4.54
N ARG A 35 -11.87 7.32 -4.45
CA ARG A 35 -12.01 8.76 -4.68
C ARG A 35 -11.49 9.15 -6.07
N ASN A 36 -10.48 10.00 -6.14
CA ASN A 36 -9.86 10.44 -7.39
C ASN A 36 -8.52 9.75 -7.68
N SER A 37 -8.11 8.78 -6.88
CA SER A 37 -6.86 8.04 -7.08
C SER A 37 -7.13 6.66 -7.67
N LEU A 38 -6.26 6.21 -8.57
CA LEU A 38 -6.26 4.85 -9.11
C LEU A 38 -5.23 4.00 -8.37
N TYR A 39 -5.65 2.86 -7.85
CA TYR A 39 -4.80 1.94 -7.11
C TYR A 39 -4.46 0.72 -7.96
N LEU A 40 -3.21 0.27 -7.91
CA LEU A 40 -2.69 -0.85 -8.67
C LEU A 40 -2.32 -2.01 -7.74
N ASN A 41 -2.99 -3.13 -7.92
CA ASN A 41 -2.84 -4.35 -7.13
C ASN A 41 -1.89 -5.31 -7.86
N LEU A 42 -0.65 -5.40 -7.42
CA LEU A 42 0.41 -6.14 -8.11
C LEU A 42 0.61 -7.56 -7.60
N THR A 43 0.32 -7.80 -6.33
CA THR A 43 0.61 -9.06 -5.65
C THR A 43 -0.18 -9.19 -4.36
N GLN A 44 -0.43 -10.41 -3.94
CA GLN A 44 -0.92 -10.72 -2.60
C GLN A 44 0.17 -11.24 -1.66
N ARG A 45 1.37 -11.48 -2.19
CA ARG A 45 2.51 -11.86 -1.36
C ARG A 45 2.94 -10.67 -0.51
N CYS A 46 3.26 -10.95 0.74
CA CYS A 46 3.76 -9.96 1.68
C CYS A 46 4.87 -10.57 2.54
N THR A 47 5.68 -9.73 3.15
CA THR A 47 6.73 -10.10 4.10
C THR A 47 6.27 -10.02 5.55
N ALA A 48 4.97 -9.73 5.76
CA ALA A 48 4.33 -9.61 7.06
C ALA A 48 2.88 -10.09 7.03
N ASP A 49 2.39 -10.60 8.16
CA ASP A 49 1.02 -11.06 8.37
C ASP A 49 0.33 -10.22 9.46
N CYS A 50 0.23 -8.91 9.19
CA CYS A 50 -0.30 -7.93 10.14
C CYS A 50 -1.70 -8.33 10.68
N VAL A 51 -1.89 -8.18 11.98
CA VAL A 51 -3.15 -8.55 12.68
C VAL A 51 -4.39 -7.80 12.16
N PHE A 52 -4.19 -6.63 11.58
CA PHE A 52 -5.26 -5.82 10.98
C PHE A 52 -5.45 -6.08 9.47
N CYS A 53 -4.67 -6.97 8.85
CA CYS A 53 -4.75 -7.21 7.42
C CYS A 53 -5.83 -8.24 7.08
N THR A 54 -6.79 -7.85 6.25
CA THR A 54 -7.88 -8.75 5.83
C THR A 54 -7.55 -9.56 4.57
N ARG A 55 -6.28 -9.53 4.12
CA ARG A 55 -5.79 -10.20 2.91
C ARG A 55 -6.21 -11.67 2.80
N LEU A 56 -6.13 -12.41 3.91
CA LEU A 56 -6.42 -13.85 3.93
C LEU A 56 -7.86 -14.19 4.30
N THR A 57 -8.61 -13.25 4.88
CA THR A 57 -9.97 -13.48 5.37
C THR A 57 -11.03 -12.84 4.47
N LYS A 58 -10.90 -11.55 4.20
CA LYS A 58 -11.83 -10.78 3.37
C LYS A 58 -11.04 -9.83 2.46
N PRO A 59 -10.53 -10.32 1.30
CA PRO A 59 -9.68 -9.53 0.41
C PRO A 59 -10.49 -8.51 -0.41
N VAL A 60 -11.32 -7.71 0.26
CA VAL A 60 -12.21 -6.73 -0.36
C VAL A 60 -11.93 -5.35 0.20
N VAL A 61 -11.82 -4.35 -0.69
CA VAL A 61 -11.64 -2.93 -0.38
C VAL A 61 -12.69 -2.13 -1.12
N GLN A 62 -13.58 -1.44 -0.41
CA GLN A 62 -14.68 -0.66 -1.00
C GLN A 62 -15.44 -1.39 -2.11
N GLY A 63 -15.74 -2.67 -1.90
CA GLY A 63 -16.46 -3.51 -2.86
C GLY A 63 -15.63 -4.08 -4.00
N TYR A 64 -14.34 -3.75 -4.10
CA TYR A 64 -13.44 -4.40 -5.06
C TYR A 64 -12.83 -5.66 -4.45
N ASN A 65 -13.01 -6.79 -5.13
CA ASN A 65 -12.25 -8.00 -4.80
C ASN A 65 -10.81 -7.82 -5.24
N LEU A 66 -9.85 -7.90 -4.32
CA LEU A 66 -8.43 -7.77 -4.62
C LEU A 66 -7.70 -9.13 -4.66
N LYS A 67 -8.42 -10.26 -4.55
CA LYS A 67 -7.84 -11.61 -4.61
C LYS A 67 -7.45 -11.96 -6.03
N LEU A 68 -6.21 -11.70 -6.41
CA LEU A 68 -5.68 -12.06 -7.72
C LEU A 68 -5.54 -13.59 -7.86
N ASP A 69 -5.91 -14.13 -9.01
CA ASP A 69 -5.66 -15.54 -9.33
C ASP A 69 -4.17 -15.78 -9.66
N ARG A 70 -3.52 -14.78 -10.24
CA ARG A 70 -2.08 -14.72 -10.47
C ARG A 70 -1.58 -13.28 -10.43
N GLU A 71 -0.29 -13.11 -10.29
CA GLU A 71 0.33 -11.79 -10.38
C GLU A 71 0.28 -11.26 -11.82
N PRO A 72 -0.20 -10.02 -12.03
CA PRO A 72 -0.26 -9.44 -13.37
C PRO A 72 1.13 -9.10 -13.91
N THR A 73 1.29 -9.15 -15.22
CA THR A 73 2.47 -8.63 -15.92
C THR A 73 2.45 -7.09 -15.93
N ALA A 74 3.59 -6.45 -16.17
CA ALA A 74 3.66 -5.00 -16.32
C ALA A 74 2.76 -4.49 -17.45
N LYS A 75 2.61 -5.27 -18.52
CA LYS A 75 1.70 -4.95 -19.64
C LYS A 75 0.24 -4.92 -19.17
N GLU A 76 -0.21 -5.96 -18.45
CA GLU A 76 -1.59 -6.03 -17.93
C GLU A 76 -1.88 -4.93 -16.92
N VAL A 77 -0.90 -4.59 -16.07
CA VAL A 77 -1.03 -3.46 -15.14
C VAL A 77 -1.19 -2.15 -15.92
N TRP A 78 -0.36 -1.92 -16.93
CA TRP A 78 -0.47 -0.72 -17.76
C TRP A 78 -1.79 -0.65 -18.52
N GLU A 79 -2.24 -1.75 -19.12
CA GLU A 79 -3.52 -1.83 -19.85
C GLU A 79 -4.74 -1.65 -18.95
N SER A 80 -4.60 -1.84 -17.63
CA SER A 80 -5.66 -1.58 -16.66
C SER A 80 -5.81 -0.10 -16.29
N ILE A 81 -4.89 0.76 -16.76
CA ILE A 81 -4.91 2.22 -16.57
C ILE A 81 -5.47 2.83 -17.85
N ASP A 82 -6.58 3.56 -17.76
CA ASP A 82 -7.16 4.24 -18.93
C ASP A 82 -6.33 5.48 -19.32
N ASP A 83 -6.31 6.51 -18.48
CA ASP A 83 -5.50 7.72 -18.65
C ASP A 83 -4.99 8.18 -17.28
N PRO A 84 -3.67 8.11 -17.02
CA PRO A 84 -3.10 8.51 -15.74
C PRO A 84 -3.44 9.94 -15.31
N LYS A 85 -3.67 10.87 -16.27
CA LYS A 85 -3.98 12.28 -16.00
C LYS A 85 -5.37 12.49 -15.42
N LYS A 86 -6.26 11.52 -15.55
CA LYS A 86 -7.62 11.60 -14.98
C LYS A 86 -7.65 11.46 -13.47
N TYR A 87 -6.53 11.04 -12.88
CA TYR A 87 -6.41 10.77 -11.45
C TYR A 87 -5.49 11.80 -10.78
N ASP A 88 -5.80 12.13 -9.53
CA ASP A 88 -4.90 12.95 -8.71
C ASP A 88 -3.53 12.24 -8.56
N GLU A 89 -3.55 10.91 -8.54
CA GLU A 89 -2.38 10.04 -8.48
C GLU A 89 -2.71 8.59 -8.86
N VAL A 90 -1.71 7.86 -9.35
CA VAL A 90 -1.74 6.42 -9.51
C VAL A 90 -0.90 5.79 -8.40
N VAL A 91 -1.47 4.84 -7.65
CA VAL A 91 -0.90 4.34 -6.40
C VAL A 91 -0.57 2.85 -6.52
N PHE A 92 0.68 2.49 -6.39
CA PHE A 92 1.05 1.09 -6.18
C PHE A 92 0.67 0.67 -4.77
N CYS A 93 -0.45 -0.06 -4.65
CA CYS A 93 -1.01 -0.49 -3.37
C CYS A 93 -2.05 -1.58 -3.56
N GLY A 94 -1.86 -2.69 -2.87
CA GLY A 94 -2.81 -3.78 -2.74
C GLY A 94 -2.78 -4.36 -1.34
N PHE A 95 -3.12 -5.63 -1.20
CA PHE A 95 -2.96 -6.35 0.06
C PHE A 95 -1.56 -6.92 0.26
N GLY A 96 -0.78 -7.07 -0.78
CA GLY A 96 0.61 -7.51 -0.71
C GLY A 96 1.59 -6.35 -0.57
N GLU A 97 2.88 -6.69 -0.54
CA GLU A 97 3.97 -5.71 -0.58
C GLU A 97 4.41 -5.45 -2.02
N PRO A 98 4.14 -4.25 -2.59
CA PRO A 98 4.42 -3.96 -3.99
C PRO A 98 5.89 -4.11 -4.38
N THR A 99 6.83 -3.85 -3.47
CA THR A 99 8.28 -3.93 -3.75
C THR A 99 8.81 -5.34 -4.01
N LEU A 100 7.98 -6.38 -3.81
CA LEU A 100 8.21 -7.73 -4.32
C LEU A 100 8.14 -7.79 -5.86
N ARG A 101 7.54 -6.79 -6.48
CA ARG A 101 7.37 -6.65 -7.93
C ARG A 101 8.05 -5.37 -8.43
N LEU A 102 9.29 -5.13 -7.96
CA LEU A 102 10.03 -3.90 -8.23
C LEU A 102 10.17 -3.61 -9.73
N ASP A 103 10.42 -4.63 -10.54
CA ASP A 103 10.55 -4.46 -11.98
C ASP A 103 9.26 -3.96 -12.63
N VAL A 104 8.11 -4.51 -12.20
CA VAL A 104 6.78 -4.06 -12.65
C VAL A 104 6.53 -2.62 -12.22
N ILE A 105 6.86 -2.27 -10.97
CA ILE A 105 6.76 -0.88 -10.48
C ILE A 105 7.55 0.06 -11.39
N LYS A 106 8.82 -0.24 -11.66
CA LYS A 106 9.70 0.62 -12.46
C LYS A 106 9.17 0.80 -13.88
N GLU A 107 8.78 -0.28 -14.54
CA GLU A 107 8.26 -0.22 -15.92
C GLU A 107 6.97 0.58 -15.99
N VAL A 108 6.01 0.30 -15.10
CA VAL A 108 4.69 0.96 -15.14
C VAL A 108 4.79 2.41 -14.67
N ALA A 109 5.56 2.68 -13.60
CA ALA A 109 5.79 4.05 -13.13
C ALA A 109 6.40 4.93 -14.21
N LYS A 110 7.37 4.40 -14.98
CA LYS A 110 7.95 5.13 -16.11
C LYS A 110 6.88 5.52 -17.13
N LYS A 111 6.02 4.60 -17.53
CA LYS A 111 4.93 4.87 -18.49
C LYS A 111 3.94 5.91 -17.96
N ILE A 112 3.61 5.84 -16.66
CA ILE A 112 2.73 6.82 -16.00
C ILE A 112 3.40 8.19 -16.03
N LYS A 113 4.69 8.29 -15.68
CA LYS A 113 5.44 9.56 -15.70
C LYS A 113 5.58 10.12 -17.11
N ASP A 114 5.91 9.29 -18.08
CA ASP A 114 5.99 9.69 -19.50
C ASP A 114 4.64 10.23 -20.01
N SER A 115 3.52 9.73 -19.45
CA SER A 115 2.16 10.22 -19.74
C SER A 115 1.75 11.44 -18.90
N GLY A 116 2.61 11.95 -18.01
CA GLY A 116 2.35 13.12 -17.17
C GLY A 116 1.48 12.84 -15.93
N GLY A 117 1.37 11.58 -15.51
CA GLY A 117 0.69 11.18 -14.27
C GLY A 117 1.58 11.34 -13.04
N ARG A 118 0.96 11.43 -11.86
CA ARG A 118 1.62 11.40 -10.55
C ARG A 118 1.61 9.97 -10.00
N VAL A 119 2.71 9.54 -9.40
CA VAL A 119 2.88 8.17 -8.88
C VAL A 119 3.16 8.17 -7.39
N ARG A 120 2.41 7.34 -6.64
CA ARG A 120 2.70 7.06 -5.23
C ARG A 120 2.94 5.57 -5.01
N LEU A 121 3.88 5.26 -4.14
CA LEU A 121 4.13 3.91 -3.64
C LEU A 121 3.72 3.80 -2.18
N ASN A 122 2.81 2.89 -1.86
CA ASN A 122 2.55 2.48 -0.49
C ASN A 122 3.32 1.18 -0.21
N THR A 123 4.15 1.18 0.82
CA THR A 123 5.01 0.03 1.15
C THR A 123 5.08 -0.20 2.66
N ASN A 124 5.37 -1.40 3.07
CA ASN A 124 5.71 -1.72 4.47
C ASN A 124 7.16 -1.32 4.84
N GLY A 125 7.93 -0.78 3.88
CA GLY A 125 9.31 -0.36 4.11
C GLY A 125 10.36 -1.48 4.05
N HIS A 126 9.98 -2.71 3.72
CA HIS A 126 10.91 -3.85 3.61
C HIS A 126 11.65 -3.90 2.26
N GLY A 127 11.40 -2.94 1.36
CA GLY A 127 11.86 -2.99 -0.03
C GLY A 127 13.36 -3.23 -0.19
N ASN A 128 14.21 -2.57 0.61
CA ASN A 128 15.67 -2.77 0.54
C ASN A 128 16.08 -4.17 1.00
N VAL A 129 15.43 -4.71 2.02
CA VAL A 129 15.70 -6.07 2.54
C VAL A 129 15.24 -7.13 1.54
N ILE A 130 14.03 -6.98 0.98
CA ILE A 130 13.47 -7.87 -0.05
C ILE A 130 14.41 -7.98 -1.25
N ASN A 131 14.88 -6.83 -1.75
CA ASN A 131 15.69 -6.75 -2.96
C ASN A 131 17.19 -6.86 -2.68
N LYS A 132 17.61 -7.01 -1.41
CA LYS A 132 19.01 -7.13 -0.95
C LYS A 132 19.91 -5.98 -1.43
N ARG A 133 19.35 -4.80 -1.62
CA ARG A 133 20.03 -3.57 -2.04
C ARG A 133 19.16 -2.35 -1.76
N ASN A 134 19.76 -1.16 -1.81
CA ASN A 134 19.01 0.08 -1.78
C ASN A 134 18.27 0.27 -3.11
N ILE A 135 16.93 0.22 -3.09
CA ILE A 135 16.08 0.38 -4.28
C ILE A 135 15.69 1.83 -4.55
N LEU A 136 15.88 2.73 -3.60
CA LEU A 136 15.39 4.11 -3.67
C LEU A 136 16.04 4.94 -4.77
N PRO A 137 17.36 4.81 -5.07
CA PRO A 137 17.95 5.43 -6.24
C PRO A 137 17.29 5.00 -7.56
N GLU A 138 16.84 3.73 -7.66
CA GLU A 138 16.17 3.21 -8.86
C GLU A 138 14.73 3.75 -9.02
N LEU A 139 14.13 4.25 -7.95
CA LEU A 139 12.78 4.83 -7.92
C LEU A 139 12.80 6.36 -8.08
N SER A 140 13.99 6.97 -8.04
CA SER A 140 14.15 8.41 -8.23
C SER A 140 13.63 8.85 -9.61
N GLY A 141 12.81 9.90 -9.65
CA GLY A 141 12.15 10.36 -10.86
C GLY A 141 10.97 9.50 -11.36
N LEU A 142 10.76 8.30 -10.79
CA LEU A 142 9.64 7.42 -11.10
C LEU A 142 8.49 7.54 -10.09
N ILE A 143 8.83 7.79 -8.83
CA ILE A 143 7.88 7.90 -7.71
C ILE A 143 7.89 9.34 -7.20
N ASP A 144 6.72 9.96 -7.09
CA ASP A 144 6.55 11.31 -6.55
C ASP A 144 6.36 11.29 -5.04
N GLU A 145 5.71 10.24 -4.52
CA GLU A 145 5.47 10.10 -3.10
C GLU A 145 5.63 8.63 -2.66
N VAL A 146 6.30 8.42 -1.53
CA VAL A 146 6.31 7.13 -0.83
C VAL A 146 5.62 7.23 0.51
N SER A 147 4.64 6.36 0.75
CA SER A 147 3.97 6.21 2.04
C SER A 147 4.42 4.92 2.69
N VAL A 148 5.24 5.04 3.73
CA VAL A 148 5.80 3.90 4.46
C VAL A 148 4.93 3.57 5.66
N SER A 149 4.52 2.31 5.78
CA SER A 149 3.73 1.81 6.91
C SER A 149 4.65 1.58 8.12
N LEU A 150 4.88 2.62 8.92
CA LEU A 150 5.64 2.54 10.17
C LEU A 150 4.92 1.67 11.21
N ASN A 151 3.61 1.87 11.32
CA ASN A 151 2.61 1.13 12.09
C ASN A 151 2.85 1.04 13.62
N ALA A 152 4.06 1.17 14.13
CA ALA A 152 4.38 1.05 15.54
C ALA A 152 5.41 2.10 15.99
N ASP A 153 5.53 2.27 17.29
CA ASP A 153 6.46 3.19 17.96
C ASP A 153 7.72 2.48 18.47
N SER A 154 7.73 1.14 18.47
CA SER A 154 8.86 0.31 18.88
C SER A 154 8.97 -0.98 18.05
N SER A 155 10.12 -1.64 18.13
CA SER A 155 10.36 -2.92 17.47
C SER A 155 9.43 -4.02 18.01
N GLU A 156 9.24 -4.04 19.33
CA GLU A 156 8.39 -5.01 20.02
C GLU A 156 6.93 -4.87 19.57
N ALA A 157 6.39 -3.63 19.59
CA ALA A 157 5.05 -3.36 19.13
C ALA A 157 4.89 -3.67 17.63
N TYR A 158 5.92 -3.39 16.81
CA TYR A 158 5.91 -3.74 15.39
C TYR A 158 5.83 -5.25 15.18
N ASP A 159 6.62 -6.03 15.91
CA ASP A 159 6.62 -7.49 15.81
C ASP A 159 5.28 -8.11 16.24
N GLU A 160 4.62 -7.53 17.25
CA GLU A 160 3.31 -7.96 17.70
C GLU A 160 2.20 -7.71 16.68
N ILE A 161 2.17 -6.51 16.09
CA ILE A 161 1.04 -6.11 15.23
C ILE A 161 1.29 -6.37 13.74
N CYS A 162 2.52 -6.24 13.26
CA CYS A 162 2.84 -6.46 11.85
C CYS A 162 3.27 -7.89 11.54
N GLN A 163 3.70 -8.65 12.54
CA GLN A 163 4.06 -10.07 12.44
C GLN A 163 4.94 -10.36 11.22
N PRO A 164 6.14 -9.75 11.12
CA PRO A 164 7.04 -10.01 10.00
C PRO A 164 7.38 -11.50 9.94
N LEU A 165 7.43 -12.04 8.71
CA LEU A 165 7.80 -13.44 8.52
C LEU A 165 9.17 -13.74 9.14
N PRO A 166 9.43 -14.96 9.63
CA PRO A 166 10.63 -15.27 10.43
C PRO A 166 11.94 -14.81 9.77
N MET A 167 12.06 -14.95 8.46
CA MET A 167 13.24 -14.54 7.69
C MET A 167 13.46 -13.01 7.63
N PHE A 168 12.45 -12.21 7.95
CA PHE A 168 12.50 -10.74 7.93
C PHE A 168 12.47 -10.13 9.34
N ARG A 169 12.13 -10.88 10.37
CA ARG A 169 11.84 -10.36 11.72
C ARG A 169 13.05 -9.65 12.38
N ASN A 170 14.24 -10.19 12.21
CA ASN A 170 15.41 -9.69 12.94
C ASN A 170 15.81 -8.26 12.50
N GLY A 171 15.54 -7.28 13.37
CA GLY A 171 15.90 -5.88 13.17
C GLY A 171 15.12 -5.18 12.05
N ILE A 172 13.99 -5.73 11.61
CA ILE A 172 13.22 -5.17 10.48
C ILE A 172 12.69 -3.77 10.77
N TYR A 173 12.29 -3.49 12.01
CA TYR A 173 11.79 -2.16 12.39
C TYR A 173 12.86 -1.06 12.18
N GLU A 174 14.10 -1.34 12.54
CA GLU A 174 15.21 -0.42 12.26
C GLU A 174 15.47 -0.28 10.76
N LYS A 175 15.31 -1.36 9.98
CA LYS A 175 15.42 -1.30 8.51
C LYS A 175 14.32 -0.46 7.87
N ILE A 176 13.13 -0.43 8.44
CA ILE A 176 12.05 0.47 7.99
C ILE A 176 12.42 1.93 8.26
N LYS A 177 12.99 2.23 9.42
CA LYS A 177 13.47 3.56 9.76
C LYS A 177 14.60 4.01 8.84
N GLU A 178 15.58 3.14 8.57
CA GLU A 178 16.62 3.38 7.56
C GLU A 178 16.03 3.63 6.17
N PHE A 179 14.98 2.88 5.79
CA PHE A 179 14.28 3.07 4.51
C PHE A 179 13.62 4.45 4.42
N ILE A 180 12.97 4.92 5.50
CA ILE A 180 12.36 6.26 5.55
C ILE A 180 13.43 7.34 5.39
N GLU A 181 14.54 7.24 6.12
CA GLU A 181 15.64 8.21 6.03
C GLU A 181 16.27 8.24 4.63
N GLU A 182 16.46 7.08 4.04
CA GLU A 182 17.02 6.99 2.69
C GLU A 182 16.03 7.51 1.63
N ALA A 183 14.72 7.25 1.80
CA ALA A 183 13.69 7.75 0.89
C ALA A 183 13.70 9.27 0.74
N LYS A 184 13.97 10.01 1.81
CA LYS A 184 14.07 11.49 1.80
C LYS A 184 15.12 12.03 0.84
N LYS A 185 16.14 11.24 0.50
CA LYS A 185 17.21 11.65 -0.42
C LYS A 185 16.84 11.49 -1.89
N HIS A 186 15.86 10.63 -2.20
CA HIS A 186 15.56 10.18 -3.56
C HIS A 186 14.13 10.48 -4.02
N ILE A 187 13.18 10.60 -3.08
CA ILE A 187 11.75 10.75 -3.37
C ILE A 187 11.28 12.12 -2.89
N PRO A 188 10.58 12.90 -3.73
CA PRO A 188 10.15 14.25 -3.40
C PRO A 188 9.28 14.35 -2.14
N GLU A 189 8.36 13.41 -1.96
CA GLU A 189 7.47 13.39 -0.80
C GLU A 189 7.54 12.04 -0.07
N VAL A 190 7.79 12.11 1.25
CA VAL A 190 7.86 10.93 2.12
C VAL A 190 6.84 11.08 3.24
N GLN A 191 6.09 10.01 3.49
CA GLN A 191 5.09 9.94 4.53
C GLN A 191 5.26 8.66 5.33
N ALA A 192 5.22 8.77 6.66
CA ALA A 192 5.06 7.63 7.55
C ALA A 192 3.58 7.48 7.94
N SER A 193 3.05 6.27 7.86
CA SER A 193 1.65 6.00 8.18
C SER A 193 1.51 4.91 9.22
N ILE A 194 0.41 4.97 9.98
CA ILE A 194 -0.01 3.92 10.92
C ILE A 194 -1.46 3.54 10.68
N VAL A 195 -1.84 2.34 11.14
CA VAL A 195 -3.24 1.98 11.36
C VAL A 195 -3.56 2.26 12.82
N THR A 196 -4.56 3.12 13.07
CA THR A 196 -4.93 3.54 14.45
C THR A 196 -5.61 2.43 15.25
N HIS A 197 -5.65 2.63 16.57
CA HIS A 197 -6.34 1.74 17.52
C HIS A 197 -5.74 0.33 17.57
N GLN A 198 -4.45 0.19 17.30
CA GLN A 198 -3.73 -1.07 17.50
C GLN A 198 -3.29 -1.17 18.97
N ARG A 199 -3.54 -2.35 19.57
CA ARG A 199 -3.15 -2.60 20.96
C ARG A 199 -1.62 -2.53 21.09
N GLY A 200 -1.14 -1.85 22.13
CA GLY A 200 0.30 -1.74 22.43
C GLY A 200 1.05 -0.72 21.60
N VAL A 201 0.36 0.10 20.77
CA VAL A 201 0.97 1.16 19.95
C VAL A 201 0.66 2.53 20.53
N ASP A 202 1.69 3.31 20.80
CA ASP A 202 1.55 4.74 21.14
C ASP A 202 1.52 5.58 19.86
N GLU A 203 0.30 5.99 19.47
CA GLU A 203 0.07 6.80 18.26
C GLU A 203 0.75 8.18 18.36
N THR A 204 0.89 8.73 19.57
CA THR A 204 1.56 10.03 19.79
C THR A 204 3.06 9.87 19.52
N ARG A 205 3.65 8.80 20.03
CA ARG A 205 5.05 8.49 19.77
C ARG A 205 5.31 8.20 18.29
N CYS A 206 4.42 7.47 17.60
CA CYS A 206 4.50 7.29 16.15
C CYS A 206 4.49 8.62 15.38
N LYS A 207 3.63 9.56 15.79
CA LYS A 207 3.59 10.90 15.22
C LYS A 207 4.89 11.68 15.48
N ASP A 208 5.46 11.57 16.66
CA ASP A 208 6.73 12.18 17.02
C ASP A 208 7.88 11.59 16.20
N ILE A 209 7.94 10.27 16.04
CA ILE A 209 8.92 9.60 15.18
C ILE A 209 8.83 10.14 13.75
N ALA A 210 7.63 10.21 13.18
CA ALA A 210 7.46 10.72 11.82
C ALA A 210 7.88 12.21 11.70
N GLY A 211 7.37 13.04 12.59
CA GLY A 211 7.54 14.51 12.49
C GLY A 211 8.84 15.02 13.08
N LYS A 212 9.21 14.58 14.29
CA LYS A 212 10.39 15.11 15.01
C LYS A 212 11.66 14.35 14.66
N ASP A 213 11.59 12.99 14.63
CA ASP A 213 12.78 12.18 14.39
C ASP A 213 13.14 12.16 12.90
N PHE A 214 12.15 12.00 12.00
CA PHE A 214 12.39 11.93 10.54
C PHE A 214 12.08 13.21 9.76
N GLY A 215 11.25 14.11 10.26
CA GLY A 215 10.82 15.31 9.53
C GLY A 215 9.96 14.99 8.30
N VAL A 216 9.16 13.90 8.35
CA VAL A 216 8.28 13.48 7.26
C VAL A 216 6.82 13.67 7.62
N LYS A 217 5.93 13.66 6.61
CA LYS A 217 4.48 13.71 6.82
C LYS A 217 4.03 12.51 7.65
N TYR A 218 3.08 12.72 8.55
CA TYR A 218 2.44 11.66 9.33
C TYR A 218 1.01 11.44 8.87
N ARG A 219 0.60 10.18 8.70
CA ARG A 219 -0.78 9.82 8.37
C ARG A 219 -1.31 8.70 9.27
N ALA A 220 -2.34 9.02 10.04
CA ALA A 220 -3.11 8.05 10.79
C ALA A 220 -4.27 7.52 9.92
N ARG A 221 -4.32 6.22 9.70
CA ARG A 221 -5.40 5.53 8.97
C ARG A 221 -6.29 4.81 9.98
N ARG A 222 -7.58 5.10 9.96
CA ARG A 222 -8.51 4.38 10.83
C ARG A 222 -8.61 2.92 10.40
N TYR A 223 -8.63 2.02 11.38
CA TYR A 223 -8.90 0.61 11.13
C TYR A 223 -10.27 0.44 10.45
N ASN A 224 -10.34 -0.40 9.43
CA ASN A 224 -11.54 -0.66 8.61
C ASN A 224 -12.12 0.54 7.83
N ILE A 225 -11.45 1.67 7.77
CA ILE A 225 -11.83 2.78 6.90
C ILE A 225 -10.72 2.96 5.85
N VAL A 226 -11.02 2.59 4.61
CA VAL A 226 -10.10 2.69 3.48
C VAL A 226 -10.33 3.99 2.70
N GLY A 227 -9.26 4.72 2.44
CA GLY A 227 -9.28 5.96 1.64
C GLY A 227 -8.86 7.19 2.40
#